data_727b268143785d5087d1797bd80a52f4
#
_entry.id   727b268143785d5087d1797bd80a52f4
#
_cell.length_a   1.000
_cell.length_b   1.000
_cell.length_c   1.000
_cell.angle_alpha   90.00
_cell.angle_beta   90.00
_cell.angle_gamma   90.00
#
_symmetry.space_group_name_H-M   'P 1'
#
loop_
_entity.id
_entity.type
_entity.pdbx_description
1 polymer ?
#
loop_
_entity_poly.entity_id
_entity_poly.type
_entity_poly.pdbx_seq_one_letter_code
_entity_poly.pdbx_strand_id
1 'polypeptide(L)'
;MSIPESAEKRHAIRATLLAAYESGDLWGETEPVWPLPEGMVRGDDRHLAYLTLVYGISGGRDPVPLWQAARQTAVIDPELFDPQFLAYVKPADIADRLRQPGIARKKSDVTVWQRLGQALVMRAGGSVKQLLADHDFDAHKLLAMLQESKTTFPVLSGPQTAPRWIYGLAQAGGQPISGADRLPVPVSLAASRALDTLISEAEKVSAETFPALDALSRLGCRQRPADQPTCPVA
;
A
#
# COMPACT_ATOMS: atom_id res chain seq x y z
N MET A 1 26.07 19.28 19.69
CA MET A 1 26.38 20.02 18.43
C MET A 1 26.32 19.00 17.33
N SER A 2 25.16 18.83 16.67
CA SER A 2 24.98 17.84 15.60
C SER A 2 25.59 18.39 14.32
N ILE A 3 26.52 17.64 13.73
CA ILE A 3 27.06 17.96 12.42
C ILE A 3 25.92 17.85 11.40
N PRO A 4 25.67 18.87 10.56
CA PRO A 4 24.67 18.74 9.52
C PRO A 4 25.13 17.66 8.56
N GLU A 5 24.41 16.55 8.51
CA GLU A 5 24.68 15.51 7.52
C GLU A 5 24.50 16.09 6.12
N SER A 6 25.47 15.89 5.26
CA SER A 6 25.43 16.41 3.90
C SER A 6 24.25 15.82 3.14
N ALA A 7 23.65 16.57 2.23
CA ALA A 7 22.56 16.10 1.38
C ALA A 7 22.92 14.82 0.62
N GLU A 8 24.19 14.66 0.26
CA GLU A 8 24.75 13.47 -0.38
C GLU A 8 24.68 12.22 0.50
N LYS A 9 24.98 12.35 1.81
CA LYS A 9 24.90 11.21 2.74
C LYS A 9 23.46 10.75 2.92
N ARG A 10 22.50 11.68 3.01
CA ARG A 10 21.06 11.36 3.09
C ARG A 10 20.56 10.66 1.83
N HIS A 11 20.98 11.15 0.66
CA HIS A 11 20.64 10.53 -0.61
C HIS A 11 21.20 9.09 -0.72
N ALA A 12 22.43 8.87 -0.28
CA ALA A 12 23.06 7.55 -0.26
C ALA A 12 22.31 6.58 0.68
N ILE A 13 21.94 7.02 1.89
CA ILE A 13 21.16 6.22 2.84
C ILE A 13 19.80 5.84 2.24
N ARG A 14 19.11 6.81 1.64
CA ARG A 14 17.82 6.56 0.97
C ARG A 14 17.97 5.54 -0.15
N ALA A 15 18.93 5.69 -1.02
CA ALA A 15 19.18 4.77 -2.13
C ALA A 15 19.49 3.35 -1.63
N THR A 16 20.32 3.22 -0.59
CA THR A 16 20.63 1.94 0.04
C THR A 16 19.39 1.29 0.65
N LEU A 17 18.56 2.06 1.34
CA LEU A 17 17.34 1.57 1.96
C LEU A 17 16.32 1.07 0.91
N LEU A 18 16.15 1.82 -0.17
CA LEU A 18 15.27 1.45 -1.27
C LEU A 18 15.77 0.19 -1.98
N ALA A 19 17.05 0.14 -2.31
CA ALA A 19 17.66 -1.03 -2.95
C ALA A 19 17.52 -2.30 -2.08
N ALA A 20 17.78 -2.19 -0.79
CA ALA A 20 17.62 -3.31 0.15
C ALA A 20 16.16 -3.75 0.34
N TYR A 21 15.21 -2.82 0.23
CA TYR A 21 13.78 -3.14 0.26
C TYR A 21 13.32 -3.84 -1.02
N GLU A 22 13.76 -3.34 -2.17
CA GLU A 22 13.40 -3.89 -3.49
C GLU A 22 14.01 -5.27 -3.73
N SER A 23 15.24 -5.51 -3.25
CA SER A 23 15.91 -6.81 -3.33
C SER A 23 15.38 -7.82 -2.32
N GLY A 24 14.60 -7.40 -1.32
CA GLY A 24 14.19 -8.25 -0.21
C GLY A 24 15.28 -8.51 0.84
N ASP A 25 16.45 -7.89 0.69
CA ASP A 25 17.62 -8.11 1.57
C ASP A 25 17.44 -7.52 2.96
N LEU A 26 16.49 -6.62 3.16
CA LEU A 26 16.27 -6.02 4.48
C LEU A 26 15.99 -7.06 5.56
N TRP A 27 15.42 -8.23 5.21
CA TRP A 27 15.07 -9.31 6.16
C TRP A 27 15.20 -10.73 5.60
N GLY A 28 15.86 -10.93 4.48
CA GLY A 28 16.12 -12.25 3.92
C GLY A 28 14.91 -12.93 3.28
N GLU A 29 13.81 -12.22 3.06
CA GLU A 29 12.64 -12.74 2.37
C GLU A 29 12.48 -12.07 1.02
N THR A 30 12.52 -12.87 -0.05
CA THR A 30 12.51 -12.42 -1.46
C THR A 30 11.12 -12.33 -2.07
N GLU A 31 10.04 -12.26 -1.29
CA GLU A 31 8.71 -12.13 -1.86
C GLU A 31 8.39 -10.66 -2.21
N PRO A 32 7.88 -10.40 -3.43
CA PRO A 32 7.48 -9.06 -3.82
C PRO A 32 6.39 -8.53 -2.88
N VAL A 33 6.53 -7.28 -2.48
CA VAL A 33 5.57 -6.61 -1.57
C VAL A 33 4.16 -6.58 -2.14
N TRP A 34 4.05 -6.63 -3.47
CA TRP A 34 2.77 -6.69 -4.20
C TRP A 34 2.76 -7.89 -5.14
N PRO A 35 2.45 -9.09 -4.63
CA PRO A 35 2.46 -10.28 -5.46
C PRO A 35 1.34 -10.22 -6.50
N LEU A 36 1.67 -10.47 -7.76
CA LEU A 36 0.70 -10.58 -8.85
C LEU A 36 0.01 -11.95 -8.73
N PRO A 37 -1.34 -12.01 -8.61
CA PRO A 37 -2.06 -13.28 -8.64
C PRO A 37 -1.90 -14.00 -9.97
N GLU A 38 -1.83 -15.33 -9.92
CA GLU A 38 -1.77 -16.16 -11.12
C GLU A 38 -3.01 -15.92 -12.00
N GLY A 39 -2.81 -15.83 -13.30
CA GLY A 39 -3.87 -15.56 -14.27
C GLY A 39 -4.32 -14.11 -14.36
N MET A 40 -3.75 -13.19 -13.55
CA MET A 40 -3.95 -11.75 -13.73
C MET A 40 -2.86 -11.15 -14.62
N VAL A 41 -3.25 -10.18 -15.44
CA VAL A 41 -2.33 -9.39 -16.26
C VAL A 41 -1.98 -8.11 -15.51
N ARG A 42 -0.68 -7.82 -15.39
CA ARG A 42 -0.23 -6.60 -14.73
C ARG A 42 -0.84 -5.36 -15.38
N GLY A 43 -1.49 -4.55 -14.58
CA GLY A 43 -2.06 -3.28 -15.01
C GLY A 43 -3.40 -3.39 -15.73
N ASP A 44 -4.03 -4.56 -15.84
CA ASP A 44 -5.43 -4.65 -16.24
C ASP A 44 -6.37 -4.20 -15.09
N ASP A 45 -7.65 -4.00 -15.39
CA ASP A 45 -8.62 -3.53 -14.39
C ASP A 45 -8.81 -4.52 -13.22
N ARG A 46 -8.70 -5.82 -13.46
CA ARG A 46 -8.78 -6.84 -12.40
C ARG A 46 -7.60 -6.71 -11.43
N HIS A 47 -6.39 -6.55 -11.97
CA HIS A 47 -5.20 -6.35 -11.14
C HIS A 47 -5.28 -5.03 -10.36
N LEU A 48 -5.73 -3.96 -10.98
CA LEU A 48 -5.88 -2.66 -10.31
C LEU A 48 -6.98 -2.69 -9.25
N ALA A 49 -8.09 -3.38 -9.49
CA ALA A 49 -9.13 -3.61 -8.49
C ALA A 49 -8.61 -4.45 -7.31
N TYR A 50 -7.85 -5.53 -7.59
CA TYR A 50 -7.16 -6.32 -6.57
C TYR A 50 -6.28 -5.44 -5.68
N LEU A 51 -5.39 -4.63 -6.26
CA LEU A 51 -4.55 -3.71 -5.48
C LEU A 51 -5.39 -2.74 -4.64
N THR A 52 -6.42 -2.15 -5.23
CA THR A 52 -7.30 -1.16 -4.57
C THR A 52 -8.01 -1.75 -3.35
N LEU A 53 -8.59 -2.93 -3.49
CA LEU A 53 -9.32 -3.60 -2.42
C LEU A 53 -8.39 -3.99 -1.26
N VAL A 54 -7.21 -4.53 -1.56
CA VAL A 54 -6.24 -4.92 -0.52
C VAL A 54 -5.70 -3.69 0.23
N TYR A 55 -5.39 -2.60 -0.48
CA TYR A 55 -5.02 -1.34 0.17
C TYR A 55 -6.10 -0.82 1.11
N GLY A 56 -7.37 -0.97 0.75
CA GLY A 56 -8.50 -0.51 1.56
C GLY A 56 -8.60 -1.14 2.94
N ILE A 57 -7.98 -2.28 3.17
CA ILE A 57 -7.97 -2.96 4.47
C ILE A 57 -6.55 -3.15 5.05
N SER A 58 -5.54 -2.59 4.39
CA SER A 58 -4.13 -2.75 4.81
C SER A 58 -3.75 -1.95 6.05
N GLY A 59 -4.56 -0.99 6.46
CA GLY A 59 -4.25 -0.05 7.54
C GLY A 59 -3.90 -0.75 8.87
N GLY A 60 -2.67 -0.51 9.37
CA GLY A 60 -2.18 -1.06 10.64
C GLY A 60 -1.93 -2.57 10.64
N ARG A 61 -1.94 -3.23 9.50
CA ARG A 61 -1.70 -4.66 9.33
C ARG A 61 -0.29 -4.93 8.84
N ASP A 62 0.23 -6.12 9.17
CA ASP A 62 1.39 -6.68 8.50
C ASP A 62 1.03 -6.93 7.02
N PRO A 63 1.76 -6.34 6.07
CA PRO A 63 1.44 -6.46 4.65
C PRO A 63 1.66 -7.89 4.12
N VAL A 64 2.71 -8.60 4.56
CA VAL A 64 3.09 -9.89 3.98
C VAL A 64 1.95 -10.92 4.06
N PRO A 65 1.41 -11.29 5.24
CA PRO A 65 0.34 -12.28 5.31
C PRO A 65 -0.96 -11.79 4.64
N LEU A 66 -1.21 -10.47 4.61
CA LEU A 66 -2.38 -9.93 3.92
C LEU A 66 -2.27 -10.13 2.41
N TRP A 67 -1.15 -9.74 1.82
CA TRP A 67 -0.95 -9.86 0.37
C TRP A 67 -0.88 -11.31 -0.09
N GLN A 68 -0.28 -12.22 0.71
CA GLN A 68 -0.27 -13.66 0.44
C GLN A 68 -1.69 -14.25 0.44
N ALA A 69 -2.48 -13.94 1.47
CA ALA A 69 -3.87 -14.38 1.55
C ALA A 69 -4.71 -13.85 0.38
N ALA A 70 -4.55 -12.56 0.05
CA ALA A 70 -5.27 -11.95 -1.07
C ALA A 70 -4.87 -12.56 -2.42
N ARG A 71 -3.57 -12.82 -2.65
CA ARG A 71 -3.07 -13.47 -3.87
C ARG A 71 -3.69 -14.85 -4.07
N GLN A 72 -3.67 -15.68 -3.02
CA GLN A 72 -4.26 -17.04 -3.08
C GLN A 72 -5.75 -16.98 -3.33
N THR A 73 -6.46 -16.10 -2.62
CA THR A 73 -7.92 -15.96 -2.77
C THR A 73 -8.30 -15.44 -4.15
N ALA A 74 -7.53 -14.54 -4.74
CA ALA A 74 -7.83 -14.03 -6.08
C ALA A 74 -7.78 -15.10 -7.18
N VAL A 75 -7.05 -16.20 -6.96
CA VAL A 75 -7.03 -17.35 -7.85
C VAL A 75 -8.24 -18.27 -7.61
N ILE A 76 -8.54 -18.54 -6.33
CA ILE A 76 -9.58 -19.51 -5.94
C ILE A 76 -10.98 -18.89 -6.07
N ASP A 77 -11.12 -17.64 -5.74
CA ASP A 77 -12.39 -16.92 -5.64
C ASP A 77 -12.28 -15.50 -6.25
N PRO A 78 -12.13 -15.41 -7.58
CA PRO A 78 -11.89 -14.15 -8.28
C PRO A 78 -13.02 -13.15 -8.19
N GLU A 79 -14.26 -13.59 -7.94
CA GLU A 79 -15.44 -12.70 -7.79
C GLU A 79 -15.28 -11.72 -6.62
N LEU A 80 -14.55 -12.12 -5.56
CA LEU A 80 -14.29 -11.24 -4.42
C LEU A 80 -13.46 -10.01 -4.79
N PHE A 81 -12.84 -10.00 -5.96
CA PHE A 81 -12.04 -8.88 -6.48
C PHE A 81 -12.71 -8.19 -7.68
N ASP A 82 -13.95 -8.56 -8.00
CA ASP A 82 -14.74 -7.91 -9.04
C ASP A 82 -15.61 -6.79 -8.44
N PRO A 83 -15.36 -5.51 -8.78
CA PRO A 83 -16.20 -4.41 -8.31
C PRO A 83 -17.68 -4.56 -8.68
N GLN A 84 -17.99 -5.13 -9.84
CA GLN A 84 -19.37 -5.34 -10.25
C GLN A 84 -20.09 -6.33 -9.33
N PHE A 85 -19.45 -7.46 -9.00
CA PHE A 85 -20.01 -8.41 -8.03
C PHE A 85 -20.18 -7.75 -6.66
N LEU A 86 -19.14 -7.05 -6.18
CA LEU A 86 -19.15 -6.42 -4.86
C LEU A 86 -20.18 -5.31 -4.71
N ALA A 87 -20.59 -4.66 -5.81
CA ALA A 87 -21.59 -3.60 -5.76
C ALA A 87 -22.97 -4.11 -5.33
N TYR A 88 -23.29 -5.35 -5.64
CA TYR A 88 -24.64 -5.91 -5.43
C TYR A 88 -24.72 -7.00 -4.37
N VAL A 89 -23.59 -7.62 -3.99
CA VAL A 89 -23.56 -8.65 -2.96
C VAL A 89 -23.77 -8.08 -1.56
N LYS A 90 -24.42 -8.83 -0.68
CA LYS A 90 -24.54 -8.43 0.73
C LYS A 90 -23.24 -8.73 1.49
N PRO A 91 -22.83 -7.87 2.45
CA PRO A 91 -21.63 -8.14 3.26
C PRO A 91 -21.65 -9.49 3.97
N ALA A 92 -22.82 -9.97 4.37
CA ALA A 92 -22.96 -11.27 5.03
C ALA A 92 -22.57 -12.44 4.12
N ASP A 93 -22.86 -12.34 2.81
CA ASP A 93 -22.63 -13.42 1.84
C ASP A 93 -21.15 -13.61 1.49
N ILE A 94 -20.32 -12.58 1.69
CA ILE A 94 -18.88 -12.60 1.44
C ILE A 94 -18.04 -12.66 2.72
N ALA A 95 -18.68 -12.58 3.90
CA ALA A 95 -17.97 -12.44 5.16
C ALA A 95 -17.03 -13.62 5.45
N ASP A 96 -17.51 -14.84 5.31
CA ASP A 96 -16.72 -16.04 5.58
C ASP A 96 -15.70 -16.32 4.47
N ARG A 97 -16.05 -16.00 3.22
CA ARG A 97 -15.15 -16.08 2.06
C ARG A 97 -13.92 -15.16 2.21
N LEU A 98 -14.07 -14.03 2.90
CA LEU A 98 -12.97 -13.10 3.20
C LEU A 98 -12.24 -13.43 4.51
N ARG A 99 -12.92 -14.03 5.51
CA ARG A 99 -12.32 -14.35 6.81
C ARG A 99 -11.49 -15.61 6.81
N GLN A 100 -11.98 -16.67 6.16
CA GLN A 100 -11.29 -17.96 6.13
C GLN A 100 -9.85 -17.86 5.59
N PRO A 101 -9.58 -17.17 4.48
CA PRO A 101 -8.20 -16.96 4.02
C PRO A 101 -7.42 -15.93 4.83
N GLY A 102 -8.04 -15.20 5.74
CA GLY A 102 -7.39 -14.19 6.58
C GLY A 102 -7.34 -12.79 5.95
N ILE A 103 -8.07 -12.55 4.86
CA ILE A 103 -8.21 -11.21 4.25
C ILE A 103 -8.93 -10.28 5.23
N ALA A 104 -10.14 -10.62 5.66
CA ALA A 104 -10.86 -9.85 6.67
C ALA A 104 -10.58 -10.40 8.08
N ARG A 105 -10.19 -9.53 9.00
CA ARG A 105 -10.01 -9.85 10.44
C ARG A 105 -11.17 -9.35 11.28
N LYS A 106 -11.78 -8.25 10.85
CA LYS A 106 -12.88 -7.58 11.55
C LYS A 106 -14.12 -7.51 10.65
N LYS A 107 -15.29 -7.37 11.26
CA LYS A 107 -16.54 -7.15 10.52
C LYS A 107 -16.48 -5.89 9.66
N SER A 108 -15.79 -4.85 10.13
CA SER A 108 -15.56 -3.63 9.38
C SER A 108 -14.78 -3.85 8.08
N ASP A 109 -13.83 -4.80 8.03
CA ASP A 109 -13.02 -5.07 6.83
C ASP A 109 -13.91 -5.55 5.68
N VAL A 110 -14.88 -6.42 5.98
CA VAL A 110 -15.88 -6.90 5.00
C VAL A 110 -16.72 -5.73 4.45
N THR A 111 -17.15 -4.84 5.34
CA THR A 111 -17.93 -3.66 4.94
C THR A 111 -17.10 -2.70 4.08
N VAL A 112 -15.84 -2.47 4.43
CA VAL A 112 -14.93 -1.64 3.64
C VAL A 112 -14.70 -2.25 2.27
N TRP A 113 -14.44 -3.55 2.21
CA TRP A 113 -14.23 -4.29 0.96
C TRP A 113 -15.39 -4.10 -0.02
N GLN A 114 -16.61 -4.36 0.45
CA GLN A 114 -17.80 -4.18 -0.35
C GLN A 114 -18.02 -2.72 -0.77
N ARG A 115 -17.86 -1.77 0.16
CA ARG A 115 -18.04 -0.34 -0.14
C ARG A 115 -17.04 0.17 -1.18
N LEU A 116 -15.82 -0.34 -1.20
CA LEU A 116 -14.84 0.01 -2.24
C LEU A 116 -15.29 -0.50 -3.62
N GLY A 117 -15.82 -1.72 -3.71
CA GLY A 117 -16.43 -2.21 -4.95
C GLY A 117 -17.57 -1.31 -5.42
N GLN A 118 -18.49 -0.97 -4.51
CA GLN A 118 -19.60 -0.04 -4.81
C GLN A 118 -19.09 1.34 -5.27
N ALA A 119 -18.07 1.87 -4.60
CA ALA A 119 -17.47 3.16 -4.94
C ALA A 119 -16.86 3.16 -6.35
N LEU A 120 -16.13 2.10 -6.70
CA LEU A 120 -15.56 1.94 -8.03
C LEU A 120 -16.65 1.87 -9.11
N VAL A 121 -17.75 1.12 -8.87
CA VAL A 121 -18.85 1.05 -9.82
C VAL A 121 -19.56 2.41 -9.97
N MET A 122 -19.83 3.09 -8.88
CA MET A 122 -20.53 4.39 -8.91
C MET A 122 -19.70 5.51 -9.53
N ARG A 123 -18.38 5.49 -9.35
CA ARG A 123 -17.50 6.58 -9.78
C ARG A 123 -16.87 6.35 -11.15
N ALA A 124 -16.64 5.10 -11.52
CA ALA A 124 -15.89 4.76 -12.73
C ALA A 124 -16.38 3.47 -13.42
N GLY A 125 -17.65 3.10 -13.24
CA GLY A 125 -18.22 1.91 -13.87
C GLY A 125 -17.55 0.58 -13.48
N GLY A 126 -16.79 0.55 -12.38
CA GLY A 126 -16.03 -0.60 -11.91
C GLY A 126 -14.57 -0.63 -12.38
N SER A 127 -14.16 0.30 -13.24
CA SER A 127 -12.81 0.36 -13.80
C SER A 127 -11.92 1.32 -13.00
N VAL A 128 -10.83 0.81 -12.44
CA VAL A 128 -9.81 1.66 -11.81
C VAL A 128 -9.06 2.48 -12.86
N LYS A 129 -8.84 1.94 -14.07
CA LYS A 129 -8.24 2.71 -15.18
C LYS A 129 -9.08 3.93 -15.53
N GLN A 130 -10.40 3.77 -15.58
CA GLN A 130 -11.30 4.90 -15.84
C GLN A 130 -11.20 5.94 -14.73
N LEU A 131 -11.16 5.50 -13.45
CA LEU A 131 -10.96 6.41 -12.32
C LEU A 131 -9.66 7.20 -12.44
N LEU A 132 -8.56 6.56 -12.86
CA LEU A 132 -7.29 7.22 -13.10
C LEU A 132 -7.35 8.20 -14.28
N ALA A 133 -7.99 7.80 -15.37
CA ALA A 133 -8.16 8.64 -16.56
C ALA A 133 -9.00 9.89 -16.28
N ASP A 134 -10.09 9.76 -15.51
CA ASP A 134 -10.95 10.87 -15.09
C ASP A 134 -10.20 11.92 -14.25
N HIS A 135 -9.01 11.56 -13.76
CA HIS A 135 -8.12 12.43 -12.98
C HIS A 135 -6.76 12.63 -13.67
N ASP A 136 -6.71 12.49 -15.00
CA ASP A 136 -5.55 12.74 -15.87
C ASP A 136 -4.28 11.97 -15.45
N PHE A 137 -4.40 10.83 -14.77
CA PHE A 137 -3.28 10.10 -14.17
C PHE A 137 -2.37 11.01 -13.32
N ASP A 138 -2.96 11.96 -12.61
CA ASP A 138 -2.25 12.90 -11.74
C ASP A 138 -2.43 12.52 -10.27
N ALA A 139 -1.33 12.30 -9.57
CA ALA A 139 -1.34 11.85 -8.17
C ALA A 139 -1.99 12.85 -7.22
N HIS A 140 -1.83 14.15 -7.47
CA HIS A 140 -2.41 15.18 -6.61
C HIS A 140 -3.92 15.32 -6.82
N LYS A 141 -4.40 15.17 -8.07
CA LYS A 141 -5.84 15.15 -8.38
C LYS A 141 -6.52 13.94 -7.75
N LEU A 142 -5.89 12.77 -7.85
CA LEU A 142 -6.37 11.54 -7.21
C LEU A 142 -6.42 11.68 -5.68
N LEU A 143 -5.38 12.25 -5.08
CA LEU A 143 -5.34 12.50 -3.64
C LEU A 143 -6.43 13.46 -3.20
N ALA A 144 -6.64 14.56 -3.94
CA ALA A 144 -7.71 15.52 -3.67
C ALA A 144 -9.09 14.88 -3.75
N MET A 145 -9.36 14.13 -4.81
CA MET A 145 -10.62 13.37 -5.00
C MET A 145 -10.90 12.45 -3.81
N LEU A 146 -9.90 11.68 -3.36
CA LEU A 146 -10.06 10.79 -2.21
C LEU A 146 -10.36 11.56 -0.92
N GLN A 147 -9.70 12.69 -0.69
CA GLN A 147 -9.90 13.52 0.49
C GLN A 147 -11.29 14.18 0.53
N GLU A 148 -11.82 14.57 -0.62
CA GLU A 148 -13.18 15.07 -0.76
C GLU A 148 -14.24 13.98 -0.62
N SER A 149 -13.90 12.76 -0.99
CA SER A 149 -14.81 11.60 -1.05
C SER A 149 -14.58 10.59 0.08
N LYS A 150 -14.27 11.04 1.31
CA LYS A 150 -13.90 10.15 2.45
C LYS A 150 -14.94 9.08 2.77
N THR A 151 -16.21 9.37 2.63
CA THR A 151 -17.31 8.42 2.89
C THR A 151 -17.48 7.42 1.77
N THR A 152 -17.13 7.80 0.53
CA THR A 152 -17.22 6.96 -0.66
C THR A 152 -16.07 5.95 -0.69
N PHE A 153 -14.85 6.39 -0.39
CA PHE A 153 -13.66 5.55 -0.35
C PHE A 153 -13.15 5.37 1.09
N PRO A 154 -13.87 4.61 1.94
CA PRO A 154 -13.51 4.45 3.34
C PRO A 154 -12.12 3.80 3.45
N VAL A 155 -11.32 4.23 4.43
CA VAL A 155 -9.93 3.82 4.67
C VAL A 155 -8.98 4.24 3.55
N LEU A 156 -9.34 4.03 2.28
CA LEU A 156 -8.50 4.39 1.13
C LEU A 156 -8.21 5.90 1.09
N SER A 157 -9.15 6.73 1.54
CA SER A 157 -8.97 8.18 1.68
C SER A 157 -8.10 8.61 2.88
N GLY A 158 -7.63 7.66 3.68
CA GLY A 158 -6.79 7.94 4.84
C GLY A 158 -5.46 8.58 4.45
N PRO A 159 -4.91 9.46 5.30
CA PRO A 159 -3.71 10.25 4.96
C PRO A 159 -2.47 9.39 4.69
N GLN A 160 -2.38 8.20 5.27
CA GLN A 160 -1.31 7.24 4.99
C GLN A 160 -1.66 6.29 3.85
N THR A 161 -2.93 5.90 3.72
CA THR A 161 -3.35 4.88 2.76
C THR A 161 -3.43 5.45 1.34
N ALA A 162 -3.98 6.66 1.18
CA ALA A 162 -4.15 7.27 -0.14
C ALA A 162 -2.84 7.41 -0.92
N PRO A 163 -1.77 8.03 -0.38
CA PRO A 163 -0.51 8.13 -1.11
C PRO A 163 0.11 6.78 -1.44
N ARG A 164 0.01 5.81 -0.53
CA ARG A 164 0.54 4.45 -0.72
C ARG A 164 -0.23 3.69 -1.79
N TRP A 165 -1.54 3.82 -1.84
CA TRP A 165 -2.37 3.25 -2.88
C TRP A 165 -2.04 3.82 -4.26
N ILE A 166 -1.94 5.15 -4.39
CA ILE A 166 -1.58 5.83 -5.63
C ILE A 166 -0.20 5.37 -6.11
N TYR A 167 0.79 5.31 -5.20
CA TYR A 167 2.12 4.81 -5.51
C TYR A 167 2.10 3.32 -5.90
N GLY A 168 1.33 2.49 -5.20
CA GLY A 168 1.16 1.08 -5.54
C GLY A 168 0.54 0.85 -6.92
N LEU A 169 -0.43 1.67 -7.33
CA LEU A 169 -0.98 1.62 -8.68
C LEU A 169 0.06 2.01 -9.74
N ALA A 170 0.94 2.97 -9.44
CA ALA A 170 2.02 3.34 -10.35
C ALA A 170 3.06 2.22 -10.45
N GLN A 171 3.56 1.71 -9.34
CA GLN A 171 4.66 0.74 -9.31
C GLN A 171 4.20 -0.68 -9.62
N ALA A 172 3.32 -1.24 -8.80
CA ALA A 172 2.82 -2.61 -8.99
C ALA A 172 1.85 -2.70 -10.16
N GLY A 173 0.95 -1.72 -10.28
CA GLY A 173 -0.04 -1.64 -11.35
C GLY A 173 0.54 -1.19 -12.69
N GLY A 174 1.76 -0.63 -12.72
CA GLY A 174 2.39 -0.13 -13.94
C GLY A 174 1.62 1.02 -14.59
N GLN A 175 0.88 1.81 -13.80
CA GLN A 175 0.11 2.93 -14.33
C GLN A 175 0.97 4.20 -14.42
N PRO A 176 0.87 5.00 -15.48
CA PRO A 176 1.68 6.20 -15.69
C PRO A 176 1.19 7.39 -14.85
N ILE A 177 1.16 7.22 -13.52
CA ILE A 177 0.65 8.25 -12.61
C ILE A 177 1.77 9.24 -12.30
N SER A 178 1.60 10.48 -12.75
CA SER A 178 2.58 11.54 -12.53
C SER A 178 2.62 11.98 -11.05
N GLY A 179 3.82 12.11 -10.49
CA GLY A 179 4.05 12.58 -9.11
C GLY A 179 3.70 11.58 -8.01
N ALA A 180 3.40 10.32 -8.34
CA ALA A 180 3.04 9.30 -7.35
C ALA A 180 4.16 9.01 -6.35
N ASP A 181 5.42 9.04 -6.79
CA ASP A 181 6.63 8.85 -5.99
C ASP A 181 6.82 9.92 -4.91
N ARG A 182 6.39 11.15 -5.20
CA ARG A 182 6.61 12.34 -4.37
C ARG A 182 5.48 12.70 -3.43
N LEU A 183 4.37 11.94 -3.44
CA LEU A 183 3.28 12.20 -2.52
C LEU A 183 3.75 12.10 -1.06
N PRO A 184 3.44 13.09 -0.22
CA PRO A 184 3.83 13.06 1.19
C PRO A 184 3.02 12.01 1.95
N VAL A 185 3.69 11.16 2.72
CA VAL A 185 3.06 10.20 3.63
C VAL A 185 3.31 10.63 5.06
N PRO A 186 2.28 10.85 5.88
CA PRO A 186 2.45 11.12 7.30
C PRO A 186 3.13 9.96 8.00
N VAL A 187 4.21 10.25 8.70
CA VAL A 187 5.02 9.23 9.39
C VAL A 187 4.34 8.80 10.67
N SER A 188 4.28 7.50 10.93
CA SER A 188 3.88 6.99 12.24
C SER A 188 4.97 7.29 13.29
N LEU A 189 4.58 7.35 14.59
CA LEU A 189 5.55 7.58 15.68
C LEU A 189 6.74 6.60 15.66
N ALA A 190 6.52 5.37 15.21
CA ALA A 190 7.58 4.37 15.11
C ALA A 190 8.53 4.67 13.93
N ALA A 191 7.98 5.07 12.79
CA ALA A 191 8.78 5.48 11.64
C ALA A 191 9.46 6.84 11.87
N SER A 192 8.85 7.77 12.65
CA SER A 192 9.49 9.01 13.08
C SER A 192 10.76 8.76 13.88
N ARG A 193 10.75 7.83 14.82
CA ARG A 193 11.97 7.49 15.59
C ARG A 193 13.08 6.90 14.74
N ALA A 194 12.74 6.10 13.73
CA ALA A 194 13.73 5.62 12.76
C ALA A 194 14.26 6.76 11.87
N LEU A 195 13.40 7.70 11.52
CA LEU A 195 13.76 8.91 10.77
C LEU A 195 14.63 9.86 11.58
N ASP A 196 14.31 10.14 12.84
CA ASP A 196 15.09 11.02 13.71
C ASP A 196 16.56 10.52 13.88
N THR A 197 16.76 9.20 13.71
CA THR A 197 18.08 8.59 13.74
C THR A 197 18.78 8.63 12.37
N LEU A 198 18.03 8.65 11.27
CA LEU A 198 18.56 8.49 9.90
C LEU A 198 18.49 9.74 9.03
N ILE A 199 17.54 10.64 9.31
CA ILE A 199 17.24 11.81 8.44
C ILE A 199 16.87 13.01 9.33
N SER A 200 17.43 14.19 9.06
CA SER A 200 17.10 15.41 9.79
C SER A 200 15.66 15.89 9.56
N GLU A 201 15.08 16.56 10.55
CA GLU A 201 13.69 16.97 10.79
C GLU A 201 12.85 17.58 9.65
N ALA A 202 13.38 17.82 8.46
CA ALA A 202 12.72 18.67 7.47
C ALA A 202 12.13 17.96 6.24
N GLU A 203 12.44 16.70 5.99
CA GLU A 203 11.97 16.03 4.77
C GLU A 203 10.73 15.18 5.05
N LYS A 204 9.62 15.57 4.42
CA LYS A 204 8.41 14.73 4.36
C LYS A 204 8.76 13.41 3.66
N VAL A 205 8.46 12.30 4.32
CA VAL A 205 8.62 10.98 3.73
C VAL A 205 7.71 10.87 2.50
N SER A 206 8.28 10.51 1.38
CA SER A 206 7.53 10.31 0.14
C SER A 206 6.86 8.94 0.09
N ALA A 207 5.87 8.78 -0.77
CA ALA A 207 5.20 7.50 -1.00
C ALA A 207 6.16 6.41 -1.50
N GLU A 208 7.24 6.79 -2.18
CA GLU A 208 8.30 5.89 -2.61
C GLU A 208 9.13 5.35 -1.43
N THR A 209 9.53 6.21 -0.50
CA THR A 209 10.40 5.82 0.62
C THR A 209 9.64 5.20 1.79
N PHE A 210 8.34 5.51 1.92
CA PHE A 210 7.54 5.06 3.06
C PHE A 210 7.50 3.53 3.24
N PRO A 211 7.34 2.69 2.20
CA PRO A 211 7.29 1.23 2.38
C PRO A 211 8.56 0.67 3.02
N ALA A 212 9.73 1.13 2.58
CA ALA A 212 11.01 0.70 3.13
C ALA A 212 11.20 1.16 4.58
N LEU A 213 10.82 2.40 4.91
CA LEU A 213 10.85 2.92 6.27
C LEU A 213 9.85 2.25 7.20
N ASP A 214 8.63 1.97 6.72
CA ASP A 214 7.61 1.26 7.50
C ASP A 214 8.06 -0.18 7.79
N ALA A 215 8.64 -0.86 6.81
CA ALA A 215 9.23 -2.17 6.97
C ALA A 215 10.38 -2.15 8.00
N LEU A 216 11.32 -1.22 7.88
CA LEU A 216 12.43 -1.05 8.82
C LEU A 216 11.91 -0.82 10.26
N SER A 217 10.91 0.03 10.44
CA SER A 217 10.36 0.35 11.75
C SER A 217 9.64 -0.83 12.42
N ARG A 218 8.98 -1.67 11.63
CA ARG A 218 8.21 -2.82 12.14
C ARG A 218 9.09 -4.01 12.46
N LEU A 219 10.03 -4.33 11.60
CA LEU A 219 10.82 -5.54 11.65
C LEU A 219 12.18 -5.30 12.30
N GLY A 220 12.90 -4.26 11.90
CA GLY A 220 14.24 -3.97 12.40
C GLY A 220 14.29 -3.51 13.87
N CYS A 221 13.35 -2.66 14.29
CA CYS A 221 13.35 -2.10 15.65
C CYS A 221 12.66 -2.98 16.70
N ARG A 222 11.77 -3.89 16.28
CA ARG A 222 10.98 -4.73 17.20
C ARG A 222 11.46 -6.17 17.31
N GLN A 223 12.07 -6.71 16.28
CA GLN A 223 12.41 -8.14 16.18
C GLN A 223 13.92 -8.37 16.02
N ARG A 224 14.75 -7.43 16.49
CA ARG A 224 16.19 -7.60 16.43
C ARG A 224 16.59 -8.92 17.11
N PRO A 225 16.98 -9.96 16.37
CA PRO A 225 17.59 -11.13 16.95
C PRO A 225 18.87 -10.67 17.65
N ALA A 226 19.13 -11.19 18.87
CA ALA A 226 20.29 -10.81 19.68
C ALA A 226 21.64 -11.09 18.99
N ASP A 227 21.63 -11.81 17.88
CA ASP A 227 22.74 -12.31 17.11
C ASP A 227 22.96 -11.61 15.75
N GLN A 228 22.12 -10.66 15.37
CA GLN A 228 22.37 -9.84 14.17
C GLN A 228 23.26 -8.63 14.52
N PRO A 229 24.50 -8.59 14.01
CA PRO A 229 25.51 -7.65 14.51
C PRO A 229 25.32 -6.20 14.07
N THR A 230 24.55 -5.90 13.02
CA THR A 230 24.42 -4.53 12.50
C THR A 230 23.06 -4.27 11.87
N CYS A 231 22.47 -3.13 12.20
CA CYS A 231 21.44 -2.53 11.39
C CYS A 231 22.02 -2.23 9.99
N PRO A 232 21.39 -2.66 8.89
CA PRO A 232 21.93 -2.41 7.53
C PRO A 232 22.07 -0.93 7.17
N VAL A 233 21.59 -0.03 8.04
CA VAL A 233 21.63 1.44 7.90
C VAL A 233 22.34 2.13 9.08
N ALA A 234 23.02 1.39 9.95
CA ALA A 234 23.78 1.96 11.08
C ALA A 234 25.24 2.23 10.69
#